data_b5b5e9632600f4da3a3c84207699920c
#
_entry.id   b5b5e9632600f4da3a3c84207699920c
#
_cell.length_a   1.000
_cell.length_b   1.000
_cell.length_c   1.000
_cell.angle_alpha   90.00
_cell.angle_beta   90.00
_cell.angle_gamma   90.00
#
_symmetry.space_group_name_H-M   'P 1'
#
loop_
_entity.id
_entity.type
_entity.pdbx_description
1 polymer ?
#
loop_
_entity_poly.entity_id
_entity_poly.type
_entity_poly.pdbx_seq_one_letter_code
_entity_poly.pdbx_strand_id
1 'polypeptide(L)'
;MNYLEINHMKKVFDGELEVLKDISLTVKKGEVVSIIGPSGSGKSTLLRCATMLETMDGGELKYLGETAVSEKDGKCVYASKNELKKIKKHFGLVFQNFNLFPHYTVLKNIIDAPVSVDKVSKKEAVERAEKLLAQLGLSDKKDAYPYQLSGGQQQRVSIARALALNPEILFFDEPTSALDPELTSEVLKVIKELAKEKMTMIIVTHEMQFAREVSDRIIFMEQGVIQANGSPEEIFASDNARVREFIGKLAT
;
A
#
# COMPACT_ATOMS: atom_id res chain seq x y z
N MET A 1 0.13 15.56 -12.22
CA MET A 1 -1.23 15.23 -11.76
C MET A 1 -1.10 14.42 -10.49
N ASN A 2 -1.79 14.83 -9.43
CA ASN A 2 -1.80 14.08 -8.17
C ASN A 2 -2.76 12.90 -8.31
N TYR A 3 -2.31 11.71 -7.88
CA TYR A 3 -3.11 10.49 -7.85
C TYR A 3 -3.74 10.29 -6.48
N LEU A 4 -3.04 10.71 -5.41
CA LEU A 4 -3.57 10.76 -4.06
C LEU A 4 -3.33 12.15 -3.45
N GLU A 5 -4.32 12.68 -2.77
CA GLU A 5 -4.22 13.89 -1.96
C GLU A 5 -4.87 13.62 -0.59
N ILE A 6 -4.09 13.80 0.44
CA ILE A 6 -4.51 13.75 1.84
C ILE A 6 -4.22 15.11 2.44
N ASN A 7 -5.23 15.76 3.00
CA ASN A 7 -5.12 17.08 3.63
C ASN A 7 -5.66 16.99 5.06
N HIS A 8 -4.79 17.30 6.03
CA HIS A 8 -5.14 17.40 7.46
C HIS A 8 -5.83 16.15 8.03
N MET A 9 -5.46 14.95 7.55
CA MET A 9 -6.06 13.71 8.03
C MET A 9 -5.80 13.49 9.51
N LYS A 10 -6.89 13.20 10.25
CA LYS A 10 -6.86 12.88 11.67
C LYS A 10 -7.52 11.53 11.93
N LYS A 11 -7.02 10.82 12.95
CA LYS A 11 -7.63 9.59 13.45
C LYS A 11 -7.48 9.47 14.96
N VAL A 12 -8.62 9.27 15.63
CA VAL A 12 -8.70 9.06 17.08
C VAL A 12 -9.40 7.73 17.32
N PHE A 13 -8.84 6.87 18.16
CA PHE A 13 -9.49 5.65 18.60
C PHE A 13 -10.02 5.83 20.03
N ASP A 14 -11.16 5.23 20.30
CA ASP A 14 -11.84 5.23 21.60
C ASP A 14 -12.05 6.64 22.21
N GLY A 15 -12.06 7.67 21.35
CA GLY A 15 -12.27 9.07 21.74
C GLY A 15 -11.10 9.75 22.45
N GLU A 16 -10.01 9.05 22.71
CA GLU A 16 -8.86 9.54 23.49
C GLU A 16 -7.51 9.33 22.80
N LEU A 17 -7.31 8.20 22.12
CA LEU A 17 -6.03 7.87 21.50
C LEU A 17 -5.90 8.51 20.12
N GLU A 18 -5.27 9.67 20.04
CA GLU A 18 -4.97 10.37 18.78
C GLU A 18 -3.79 9.72 18.08
N VAL A 19 -4.07 8.86 17.08
CA VAL A 19 -3.07 8.10 16.32
C VAL A 19 -2.57 8.85 15.11
N LEU A 20 -3.44 9.60 14.41
CA LEU A 20 -3.06 10.55 13.36
C LEU A 20 -3.52 11.95 13.78
N LYS A 21 -2.58 12.89 13.86
CA LYS A 21 -2.85 14.23 14.41
C LYS A 21 -3.15 15.27 13.35
N ASP A 22 -2.34 15.31 12.30
CA ASP A 22 -2.47 16.24 11.17
C ASP A 22 -1.57 15.76 10.04
N ILE A 23 -2.05 14.82 9.24
CA ILE A 23 -1.28 14.25 8.14
C ILE A 23 -1.71 14.87 6.83
N SER A 24 -0.75 15.53 6.16
CA SER A 24 -0.94 16.06 4.81
C SER A 24 0.15 15.52 3.88
N LEU A 25 -0.26 14.89 2.78
CA LEU A 25 0.65 14.40 1.76
C LEU A 25 -0.06 14.29 0.40
N THR A 26 0.72 14.38 -0.66
CA THR A 26 0.26 14.15 -2.03
C THR A 26 1.15 13.10 -2.68
N VAL A 27 0.61 12.31 -3.60
CA VAL A 27 1.38 11.36 -4.41
C VAL A 27 1.08 11.60 -5.88
N LYS A 28 2.13 11.76 -6.68
CA LYS A 28 2.03 12.03 -8.13
C LYS A 28 1.97 10.72 -8.91
N LYS A 29 1.47 10.79 -10.14
CA LYS A 29 1.51 9.67 -11.07
C LYS A 29 2.93 9.13 -11.24
N GLY A 30 3.11 7.81 -11.10
CA GLY A 30 4.38 7.12 -11.26
C GLY A 30 5.38 7.36 -10.13
N GLU A 31 4.98 8.03 -9.04
CA GLU A 31 5.80 8.28 -7.87
C GLU A 31 5.75 7.09 -6.91
N VAL A 32 6.91 6.71 -6.39
CA VAL A 32 7.05 5.72 -5.32
C VAL A 32 7.37 6.46 -4.02
N VAL A 33 6.45 6.38 -3.06
CA VAL A 33 6.59 7.00 -1.73
C VAL A 33 6.73 5.91 -0.69
N SER A 34 7.86 5.86 0.02
CA SER A 34 8.00 5.00 1.20
C SER A 34 7.68 5.76 2.48
N ILE A 35 6.94 5.12 3.37
CA ILE A 35 6.61 5.62 4.70
C ILE A 35 7.36 4.77 5.72
N ILE A 36 8.28 5.40 6.45
CA ILE A 36 9.13 4.76 7.46
C ILE A 36 8.88 5.39 8.84
N GLY A 37 9.32 4.72 9.90
CA GLY A 37 9.20 5.22 11.26
C GLY A 37 9.01 4.08 12.28
N PRO A 38 9.11 4.37 13.59
CA PRO A 38 8.99 3.37 14.65
C PRO A 38 7.62 2.70 14.66
N SER A 39 7.53 1.51 15.28
CA SER A 39 6.26 0.84 15.52
C SER A 39 5.34 1.75 16.36
N GLY A 40 4.04 1.74 16.05
CA GLY A 40 3.07 2.61 16.72
C GLY A 40 3.07 4.08 16.26
N SER A 41 3.85 4.48 15.24
CA SER A 41 3.86 5.87 14.74
C SER A 41 2.64 6.24 13.87
N GLY A 42 1.73 5.30 13.59
CA GLY A 42 0.49 5.54 12.83
C GLY A 42 0.56 5.17 11.34
N LYS A 43 1.66 4.60 10.83
CA LYS A 43 1.86 4.26 9.40
C LYS A 43 0.75 3.39 8.81
N SER A 44 0.48 2.23 9.42
CA SER A 44 -0.59 1.32 8.96
C SER A 44 -1.98 1.93 9.14
N THR A 45 -2.17 2.76 10.19
CA THR A 45 -3.43 3.51 10.37
C THR A 45 -3.63 4.52 9.25
N LEU A 46 -2.58 5.27 8.88
CA LEU A 46 -2.63 6.19 7.73
C LEU A 46 -3.02 5.44 6.45
N LEU A 47 -2.38 4.30 6.19
CA LEU A 47 -2.65 3.49 5.01
C LEU A 47 -4.08 2.93 5.02
N ARG A 48 -4.57 2.47 6.18
CA ARG A 48 -5.96 1.99 6.33
C ARG A 48 -6.99 3.11 6.16
N CYS A 49 -6.73 4.31 6.67
CA CYS A 49 -7.60 5.47 6.44
C CYS A 49 -7.57 5.88 4.95
N ALA A 50 -6.40 5.95 4.33
CA ALA A 50 -6.27 6.24 2.91
C ALA A 50 -7.02 5.23 2.03
N THR A 51 -6.96 3.93 2.35
CA THR A 51 -7.68 2.88 1.61
C THR A 51 -9.14 2.69 2.07
N MET A 52 -9.62 3.54 2.96
CA MET A 52 -11.01 3.48 3.49
C MET A 52 -11.35 2.11 4.12
N LEU A 53 -10.36 1.43 4.70
CA LEU A 53 -10.55 0.28 5.59
C LEU A 53 -10.82 0.73 7.02
N GLU A 54 -10.38 1.95 7.35
CA GLU A 54 -10.65 2.64 8.59
C GLU A 54 -11.23 4.02 8.29
N THR A 55 -12.12 4.52 9.13
CA THR A 55 -12.67 5.87 9.01
C THR A 55 -11.67 6.89 9.54
N MET A 56 -11.53 8.02 8.84
CA MET A 56 -10.83 9.19 9.36
C MET A 56 -11.81 10.10 10.12
N ASP A 57 -11.28 10.87 11.08
CA ASP A 57 -12.08 11.71 11.96
C ASP A 57 -11.96 13.21 11.63
N GLY A 58 -11.00 13.60 10.77
CA GLY A 58 -10.84 14.96 10.24
C GLY A 58 -10.06 14.96 8.93
N GLY A 59 -10.19 16.07 8.17
CA GLY A 59 -9.46 16.32 6.94
C GLY A 59 -10.15 15.86 5.66
N GLU A 60 -9.38 15.82 4.58
CA GLU A 60 -9.86 15.46 3.24
C GLU A 60 -9.04 14.33 2.61
N LEU A 61 -9.71 13.53 1.77
CA LEU A 61 -9.08 12.47 0.96
C LEU A 61 -9.59 12.53 -0.47
N LYS A 62 -8.67 12.62 -1.44
CA LYS A 62 -8.99 12.63 -2.87
C LYS A 62 -8.12 11.63 -3.63
N TYR A 63 -8.73 11.00 -4.64
CA TYR A 63 -8.08 10.11 -5.61
C TYR A 63 -8.32 10.64 -7.03
N LEU A 64 -7.26 10.89 -7.78
CA LEU A 64 -7.30 11.38 -9.16
C LEU A 64 -8.22 12.61 -9.34
N GLY A 65 -8.30 13.47 -8.30
CA GLY A 65 -9.19 14.63 -8.26
C GLY A 65 -10.62 14.34 -7.77
N GLU A 66 -11.01 13.07 -7.60
CA GLU A 66 -12.31 12.70 -7.04
C GLU A 66 -12.24 12.72 -5.50
N THR A 67 -13.17 13.43 -4.86
CA THR A 67 -13.23 13.55 -3.40
C THR A 67 -13.91 12.33 -2.78
N ALA A 68 -13.13 11.53 -2.01
CA ALA A 68 -13.64 10.40 -1.25
C ALA A 68 -14.19 10.84 0.11
N VAL A 69 -13.50 11.76 0.78
CA VAL A 69 -13.87 12.31 2.08
C VAL A 69 -13.60 13.81 2.07
N SER A 70 -14.53 14.59 2.61
CA SER A 70 -14.38 16.03 2.88
C SER A 70 -14.74 16.34 4.33
N GLU A 71 -14.14 17.38 4.89
CA GLU A 71 -14.54 17.86 6.21
C GLU A 71 -15.60 18.97 6.07
N LYS A 72 -16.71 18.84 6.81
CA LYS A 72 -17.77 19.84 6.94
C LYS A 72 -18.17 19.98 8.40
N ASP A 73 -18.16 21.19 8.90
CA ASP A 73 -18.51 21.52 10.30
C ASP A 73 -17.78 20.63 11.33
N GLY A 74 -16.47 20.38 11.09
CA GLY A 74 -15.62 19.55 11.95
C GLY A 74 -15.91 18.05 11.91
N LYS A 75 -16.65 17.57 10.90
CA LYS A 75 -16.97 16.16 10.72
C LYS A 75 -16.59 15.68 9.32
N CYS A 76 -16.07 14.46 9.23
CA CYS A 76 -15.82 13.81 7.96
C CYS A 76 -17.11 13.39 7.27
N VAL A 77 -17.31 13.85 6.04
CA VAL A 77 -18.41 13.46 5.17
C VAL A 77 -17.85 12.64 4.02
N TYR A 78 -18.23 11.37 3.97
CA TYR A 78 -17.85 10.45 2.92
C TYR A 78 -18.73 10.63 1.69
N ALA A 79 -18.17 10.48 0.52
CA ALA A 79 -18.90 10.45 -0.74
C ALA A 79 -19.95 9.33 -0.74
N SER A 80 -20.90 9.37 -1.65
CA SER A 80 -21.95 8.35 -1.75
C SER A 80 -21.35 6.96 -1.99
N LYS A 81 -22.09 5.90 -1.61
CA LYS A 81 -21.65 4.51 -1.82
C LYS A 81 -21.25 4.22 -3.27
N ASN A 82 -21.95 4.83 -4.23
CA ASN A 82 -21.67 4.62 -5.66
C ASN A 82 -20.37 5.34 -6.09
N GLU A 83 -20.10 6.54 -5.58
CA GLU A 83 -18.86 7.27 -5.81
C GLU A 83 -17.68 6.56 -5.16
N LEU A 84 -17.82 6.17 -3.89
CA LEU A 84 -16.78 5.40 -3.20
C LEU A 84 -16.46 4.08 -3.91
N LYS A 85 -17.46 3.41 -4.50
CA LYS A 85 -17.23 2.19 -5.29
C LYS A 85 -16.39 2.47 -6.55
N LYS A 86 -16.55 3.63 -7.17
CA LYS A 86 -15.70 4.05 -8.31
C LYS A 86 -14.30 4.38 -7.82
N ILE A 87 -14.17 5.21 -6.79
CA ILE A 87 -12.89 5.64 -6.23
C ILE A 87 -12.06 4.42 -5.76
N LYS A 88 -12.68 3.43 -5.13
CA LYS A 88 -12.00 2.20 -4.69
C LYS A 88 -11.41 1.36 -5.82
N LYS A 89 -11.75 1.61 -7.07
CA LYS A 89 -11.12 0.96 -8.22
C LYS A 89 -9.76 1.55 -8.58
N HIS A 90 -9.49 2.78 -8.15
CA HIS A 90 -8.22 3.45 -8.42
C HIS A 90 -7.03 2.85 -7.68
N PHE A 91 -7.27 2.06 -6.63
CA PHE A 91 -6.16 1.53 -5.86
C PHE A 91 -6.30 0.03 -5.54
N GLY A 92 -5.16 -0.60 -5.38
CA GLY A 92 -5.02 -1.94 -4.82
C GLY A 92 -4.28 -1.89 -3.48
N LEU A 93 -4.52 -2.85 -2.61
CA LEU A 93 -3.86 -2.98 -1.32
C LEU A 93 -3.27 -4.37 -1.16
N VAL A 94 -1.99 -4.41 -0.79
CA VAL A 94 -1.23 -5.59 -0.42
C VAL A 94 -0.98 -5.55 1.08
N PHE A 95 -1.48 -6.57 1.78
CA PHE A 95 -1.42 -6.67 3.24
C PHE A 95 -0.15 -7.36 3.72
N GLN A 96 0.21 -7.12 4.98
CA GLN A 96 1.28 -7.78 5.69
C GLN A 96 1.10 -9.31 5.75
N ASN A 97 -0.10 -9.80 6.02
CA ASN A 97 -0.45 -11.21 6.23
C ASN A 97 -1.07 -11.88 5.00
N PHE A 98 -0.66 -11.49 3.78
CA PHE A 98 -1.12 -12.04 2.50
C PHE A 98 -2.65 -11.98 2.29
N ASN A 99 -3.45 -12.34 3.28
CA ASN A 99 -4.92 -12.35 3.31
C ASN A 99 -5.55 -13.09 2.10
N LEU A 100 -4.94 -14.21 1.67
CA LEU A 100 -5.50 -15.06 0.64
C LEU A 100 -6.70 -15.84 1.18
N PHE A 101 -7.69 -16.07 0.32
CA PHE A 101 -8.80 -16.97 0.63
C PHE A 101 -8.29 -18.41 0.66
N PRO A 102 -8.25 -19.08 1.83
CA PRO A 102 -7.55 -20.36 1.97
C PRO A 102 -8.23 -21.51 1.18
N HIS A 103 -9.51 -21.39 0.91
CA HIS A 103 -10.33 -22.36 0.17
C HIS A 103 -10.41 -22.07 -1.33
N TYR A 104 -9.72 -21.03 -1.82
CA TYR A 104 -9.60 -20.72 -3.25
C TYR A 104 -8.22 -21.14 -3.75
N THR A 105 -8.16 -21.61 -4.99
CA THR A 105 -6.87 -21.76 -5.69
C THR A 105 -6.22 -20.40 -5.91
N VAL A 106 -4.95 -20.39 -6.28
CA VAL A 106 -4.21 -19.17 -6.68
C VAL A 106 -4.96 -18.43 -7.78
N LEU A 107 -5.32 -19.12 -8.85
CA LEU A 107 -6.10 -18.52 -9.94
C LEU A 107 -7.40 -17.90 -9.45
N LYS A 108 -8.18 -18.63 -8.62
CA LYS A 108 -9.46 -18.14 -8.09
C LYS A 108 -9.27 -16.92 -7.18
N ASN A 109 -8.21 -16.88 -6.36
CA ASN A 109 -7.87 -15.70 -5.55
C ASN A 109 -7.66 -14.44 -6.39
N ILE A 110 -7.07 -14.58 -7.59
CA ILE A 110 -6.74 -13.46 -8.47
C ILE A 110 -7.97 -13.00 -9.27
N ILE A 111 -8.75 -13.94 -9.82
CA ILE A 111 -9.83 -13.60 -10.75
C ILE A 111 -11.17 -13.26 -10.08
N ASP A 112 -11.34 -13.57 -8.80
CA ASP A 112 -12.64 -13.45 -8.14
C ASP A 112 -13.16 -12.01 -8.16
N ALA A 113 -12.36 -11.03 -7.76
CA ALA A 113 -12.78 -9.64 -7.74
C ALA A 113 -13.00 -9.05 -9.17
N PRO A 114 -12.10 -9.23 -10.15
CA PRO A 114 -12.36 -8.82 -11.53
C PRO A 114 -13.71 -9.34 -12.08
N VAL A 115 -14.04 -10.61 -11.83
CA VAL A 115 -15.29 -11.20 -12.34
C VAL A 115 -16.49 -10.76 -11.52
N SER A 116 -16.42 -10.83 -10.18
CA SER A 116 -17.59 -10.60 -9.31
C SER A 116 -17.90 -9.11 -9.12
N VAL A 117 -16.89 -8.25 -9.04
CA VAL A 117 -17.02 -6.81 -8.75
C VAL A 117 -17.00 -5.98 -10.04
N ASP A 118 -15.99 -6.18 -10.89
CA ASP A 118 -15.81 -5.37 -12.12
C ASP A 118 -16.57 -5.93 -13.32
N LYS A 119 -17.17 -7.13 -13.18
CA LYS A 119 -17.97 -7.78 -14.24
C LYS A 119 -17.15 -8.08 -15.51
N VAL A 120 -15.84 -8.20 -15.37
CA VAL A 120 -14.96 -8.68 -16.44
C VAL A 120 -15.33 -10.11 -16.81
N SER A 121 -15.25 -10.47 -18.09
CA SER A 121 -15.52 -11.84 -18.51
C SER A 121 -14.53 -12.81 -17.84
N LYS A 122 -14.99 -14.02 -17.48
CA LYS A 122 -14.12 -15.02 -16.86
C LYS A 122 -12.91 -15.33 -17.73
N LYS A 123 -13.09 -15.38 -19.06
CA LYS A 123 -12.00 -15.62 -20.02
C LYS A 123 -10.92 -14.55 -19.93
N GLU A 124 -11.33 -13.28 -19.99
CA GLU A 124 -10.39 -12.14 -19.90
C GLU A 124 -9.69 -12.10 -18.53
N ALA A 125 -10.43 -12.33 -17.43
CA ALA A 125 -9.86 -12.39 -16.09
C ALA A 125 -8.81 -13.50 -15.94
N VAL A 126 -9.06 -14.69 -16.52
CA VAL A 126 -8.09 -15.80 -16.53
C VAL A 126 -6.86 -15.44 -17.35
N GLU A 127 -7.01 -14.91 -18.56
CA GLU A 127 -5.87 -14.51 -19.41
C GLU A 127 -5.00 -13.45 -18.72
N ARG A 128 -5.63 -12.48 -18.04
CA ARG A 128 -4.91 -11.47 -17.24
C ARG A 128 -4.18 -12.09 -16.07
N ALA A 129 -4.83 -12.98 -15.32
CA ALA A 129 -4.24 -13.65 -14.17
C ALA A 129 -3.04 -14.52 -14.58
N GLU A 130 -3.12 -15.27 -15.68
CA GLU A 130 -2.02 -16.10 -16.19
C GLU A 130 -0.81 -15.24 -16.60
N LYS A 131 -1.02 -14.07 -17.21
CA LYS A 131 0.07 -13.12 -17.50
C LYS A 131 0.73 -12.60 -16.22
N LEU A 132 -0.07 -12.21 -15.21
CA LEU A 132 0.46 -11.76 -13.92
C LEU A 132 1.24 -12.88 -13.21
N LEU A 133 0.72 -14.10 -13.21
CA LEU A 133 1.43 -15.25 -12.63
C LEU A 133 2.75 -15.52 -13.34
N ALA A 134 2.81 -15.38 -14.66
CA ALA A 134 4.05 -15.53 -15.42
C ALA A 134 5.08 -14.44 -15.05
N GLN A 135 4.65 -13.16 -14.98
CA GLN A 135 5.52 -12.06 -14.56
C GLN A 135 6.07 -12.24 -13.14
N LEU A 136 5.29 -12.87 -12.26
CA LEU A 136 5.65 -13.10 -10.85
C LEU A 136 6.33 -14.44 -10.60
N GLY A 137 6.62 -15.23 -11.66
CA GLY A 137 7.29 -16.54 -11.56
C GLY A 137 6.44 -17.61 -10.86
N LEU A 138 5.12 -17.59 -11.08
CA LEU A 138 4.14 -18.48 -10.43
C LEU A 138 3.25 -19.24 -11.42
N SER A 139 3.66 -19.38 -12.69
CA SER A 139 2.82 -20.01 -13.73
C SER A 139 2.41 -21.45 -13.39
N ASP A 140 3.30 -22.19 -12.72
CA ASP A 140 3.09 -23.58 -12.29
C ASP A 140 2.21 -23.71 -11.04
N LYS A 141 1.84 -22.60 -10.39
CA LYS A 141 1.10 -22.56 -9.13
C LYS A 141 -0.38 -22.20 -9.26
N LYS A 142 -0.89 -21.99 -10.48
CA LYS A 142 -2.25 -21.48 -10.70
C LYS A 142 -3.36 -22.29 -10.03
N ASP A 143 -3.18 -23.62 -9.99
CA ASP A 143 -4.16 -24.54 -9.41
C ASP A 143 -3.85 -24.93 -7.95
N ALA A 144 -2.73 -24.44 -7.39
CA ALA A 144 -2.35 -24.66 -6.00
C ALA A 144 -3.24 -23.86 -5.05
N TYR A 145 -3.34 -24.32 -3.80
CA TYR A 145 -3.99 -23.61 -2.70
C TYR A 145 -2.95 -22.87 -1.85
N PRO A 146 -3.35 -21.80 -1.10
CA PRO A 146 -2.42 -21.02 -0.27
C PRO A 146 -1.53 -21.84 0.65
N TYR A 147 -2.04 -22.90 1.28
CA TYR A 147 -1.27 -23.76 2.18
C TYR A 147 -0.17 -24.58 1.49
N GLN A 148 -0.18 -24.64 0.16
CA GLN A 148 0.83 -25.33 -0.66
C GLN A 148 1.95 -24.39 -1.12
N LEU A 149 1.91 -23.12 -0.72
CA LEU A 149 2.81 -22.07 -1.15
C LEU A 149 3.73 -21.63 0.01
N SER A 150 4.98 -21.28 -0.32
CA SER A 150 5.83 -20.55 0.62
C SER A 150 5.26 -19.16 0.94
N GLY A 151 5.68 -18.53 2.03
CA GLY A 151 5.26 -17.17 2.39
C GLY A 151 5.51 -16.16 1.27
N GLY A 152 6.70 -16.20 0.64
CA GLY A 152 7.02 -15.33 -0.49
C GLY A 152 6.15 -15.59 -1.73
N GLN A 153 5.78 -16.85 -1.99
CA GLN A 153 4.83 -17.19 -3.05
C GLN A 153 3.43 -16.66 -2.74
N GLN A 154 2.95 -16.81 -1.48
CA GLN A 154 1.67 -16.25 -1.05
C GLN A 154 1.63 -14.73 -1.20
N GLN A 155 2.70 -14.04 -0.84
CA GLN A 155 2.78 -12.58 -1.00
C GLN A 155 2.77 -12.17 -2.47
N ARG A 156 3.48 -12.89 -3.34
CA ARG A 156 3.42 -12.62 -4.79
C ARG A 156 2.02 -12.87 -5.37
N VAL A 157 1.28 -13.87 -4.88
CA VAL A 157 -0.14 -14.06 -5.24
C VAL A 157 -1.00 -12.90 -4.74
N SER A 158 -0.75 -12.36 -3.53
CA SER A 158 -1.44 -11.18 -3.00
C SER A 158 -1.19 -9.94 -3.89
N ILE A 159 0.05 -9.76 -4.37
CA ILE A 159 0.40 -8.71 -5.34
C ILE A 159 -0.33 -8.93 -6.67
N ALA A 160 -0.33 -10.16 -7.21
CA ALA A 160 -1.08 -10.48 -8.43
C ALA A 160 -2.57 -10.16 -8.31
N ARG A 161 -3.17 -10.49 -7.16
CA ARG A 161 -4.57 -10.20 -6.86
C ARG A 161 -4.85 -8.70 -6.86
N ALA A 162 -3.99 -7.89 -6.27
CA ALA A 162 -4.13 -6.43 -6.27
C ALA A 162 -3.98 -5.86 -7.70
N LEU A 163 -3.01 -6.33 -8.47
CA LEU A 163 -2.76 -5.91 -9.86
C LEU A 163 -3.88 -6.33 -10.83
N ALA A 164 -4.59 -7.43 -10.55
CA ALA A 164 -5.64 -7.95 -11.43
C ALA A 164 -6.82 -6.98 -11.64
N LEU A 165 -7.01 -6.05 -10.71
CA LEU A 165 -8.01 -4.97 -10.80
C LEU A 165 -7.52 -3.76 -11.62
N ASN A 166 -6.28 -3.81 -12.14
CA ASN A 166 -5.65 -2.75 -12.92
C ASN A 166 -5.68 -1.37 -12.22
N PRO A 167 -5.20 -1.30 -10.96
CA PRO A 167 -5.26 -0.07 -10.17
C PRO A 167 -4.25 0.98 -10.69
N GLU A 168 -4.54 2.26 -10.46
CA GLU A 168 -3.62 3.37 -10.69
C GLU A 168 -2.59 3.54 -9.56
N ILE A 169 -2.92 3.07 -8.35
CA ILE A 169 -2.07 3.16 -7.16
C ILE A 169 -2.03 1.81 -6.44
N LEU A 170 -0.85 1.38 -6.01
CA LEU A 170 -0.69 0.24 -5.11
C LEU A 170 -0.24 0.70 -3.73
N PHE A 171 -0.94 0.24 -2.71
CA PHE A 171 -0.54 0.37 -1.32
C PHE A 171 0.06 -0.94 -0.83
N PHE A 172 1.18 -0.84 -0.10
CA PHE A 172 1.84 -1.96 0.55
C PHE A 172 1.94 -1.70 2.06
N ASP A 173 1.29 -2.52 2.87
CA ASP A 173 1.38 -2.46 4.33
C ASP A 173 2.36 -3.51 4.82
N GLU A 174 3.63 -3.13 5.00
CA GLU A 174 4.74 -3.98 5.46
C GLU A 174 4.82 -5.33 4.72
N PRO A 175 5.00 -5.34 3.39
CA PRO A 175 4.81 -6.53 2.55
C PRO A 175 5.79 -7.68 2.82
N THR A 176 6.82 -7.46 3.64
CA THR A 176 7.89 -8.44 3.93
C THR A 176 7.98 -8.85 5.39
N SER A 177 7.26 -8.19 6.30
CA SER A 177 7.42 -8.39 7.75
C SER A 177 7.03 -9.79 8.27
N ALA A 178 6.25 -10.55 7.47
CA ALA A 178 5.86 -11.93 7.78
C ALA A 178 6.76 -12.99 7.10
N LEU A 179 7.89 -12.56 6.50
CA LEU A 179 8.78 -13.40 5.70
C LEU A 179 10.17 -13.51 6.33
N ASP A 180 10.83 -14.64 6.07
CA ASP A 180 12.27 -14.76 6.33
C ASP A 180 13.11 -13.93 5.32
N PRO A 181 14.40 -13.69 5.59
CA PRO A 181 15.23 -12.82 4.75
C PRO A 181 15.38 -13.29 3.29
N GLU A 182 15.36 -14.60 3.04
CA GLU A 182 15.49 -15.14 1.69
C GLU A 182 14.23 -14.83 0.87
N LEU A 183 13.05 -15.12 1.42
CA LEU A 183 11.76 -14.84 0.78
C LEU A 183 11.47 -13.34 0.68
N THR A 184 11.95 -12.54 1.64
CA THR A 184 11.92 -11.07 1.59
C THR A 184 12.54 -10.55 0.30
N SER A 185 13.73 -11.04 -0.07
CA SER A 185 14.46 -10.58 -1.26
C SER A 185 13.67 -10.80 -2.55
N GLU A 186 12.94 -11.92 -2.65
CA GLU A 186 12.10 -12.24 -3.81
C GLU A 186 10.93 -11.27 -3.97
N VAL A 187 10.26 -10.92 -2.86
CA VAL A 187 9.13 -9.97 -2.87
C VAL A 187 9.60 -8.55 -3.18
N LEU A 188 10.71 -8.12 -2.57
CA LEU A 188 11.29 -6.79 -2.84
C LEU A 188 11.71 -6.63 -4.30
N LYS A 189 12.22 -7.71 -4.94
CA LYS A 189 12.54 -7.71 -6.37
C LYS A 189 11.30 -7.43 -7.22
N VAL A 190 10.17 -8.05 -6.92
CA VAL A 190 8.90 -7.80 -7.61
C VAL A 190 8.49 -6.33 -7.49
N ILE A 191 8.56 -5.77 -6.28
CA ILE A 191 8.17 -4.36 -6.06
C ILE A 191 9.12 -3.41 -6.82
N LYS A 192 10.43 -3.73 -6.88
CA LYS A 192 11.39 -2.97 -7.69
C LYS A 192 11.06 -2.99 -9.19
N GLU A 193 10.61 -4.13 -9.73
CA GLU A 193 10.19 -4.19 -11.14
C GLU A 193 8.95 -3.33 -11.39
N LEU A 194 7.95 -3.35 -10.48
CA LEU A 194 6.78 -2.46 -10.58
C LEU A 194 7.17 -0.98 -10.53
N ALA A 195 8.17 -0.61 -9.72
CA ALA A 195 8.71 0.76 -9.68
C ALA A 195 9.34 1.17 -11.02
N LYS A 196 10.10 0.27 -11.66
CA LYS A 196 10.68 0.51 -12.99
C LYS A 196 9.60 0.72 -14.07
N GLU A 197 8.47 0.03 -13.93
CA GLU A 197 7.30 0.18 -14.81
C GLU A 197 6.49 1.45 -14.51
N LYS A 198 6.98 2.31 -13.60
CA LYS A 198 6.33 3.57 -13.19
C LYS A 198 4.95 3.35 -12.55
N MET A 199 4.73 2.22 -11.87
CA MET A 199 3.58 2.04 -11.01
C MET A 199 3.62 3.06 -9.88
N THR A 200 2.51 3.76 -9.64
CA THR A 200 2.40 4.65 -8.47
C THR A 200 2.24 3.79 -7.21
N MET A 201 3.12 3.98 -6.23
CA MET A 201 3.12 3.14 -5.03
C MET A 201 3.30 3.93 -3.74
N ILE A 202 2.64 3.46 -2.70
CA ILE A 202 2.85 3.90 -1.31
C ILE A 202 3.21 2.66 -0.51
N ILE A 203 4.40 2.66 0.09
CA ILE A 203 4.98 1.48 0.73
C ILE A 203 5.31 1.78 2.19
N VAL A 204 4.58 1.18 3.12
CA VAL A 204 5.00 1.14 4.53
C VAL A 204 6.01 0.01 4.67
N THR A 205 7.22 0.32 5.12
CA THR A 205 8.29 -0.68 5.21
C THR A 205 9.29 -0.37 6.33
N HIS A 206 9.94 -1.42 6.84
CA HIS A 206 11.09 -1.36 7.72
C HIS A 206 12.42 -1.67 6.98
N GLU A 207 12.35 -1.99 5.69
CA GLU A 207 13.50 -2.30 4.84
C GLU A 207 14.17 -1.00 4.36
N MET A 208 15.12 -0.46 5.15
CA MET A 208 15.69 0.86 4.88
C MET A 208 16.48 0.92 3.57
N GLN A 209 17.28 -0.10 3.28
CA GLN A 209 18.05 -0.16 2.04
C GLN A 209 17.12 -0.23 0.82
N PHE A 210 16.06 -1.02 0.91
CA PHE A 210 15.03 -1.09 -0.13
C PHE A 210 14.33 0.25 -0.33
N ALA A 211 13.89 0.90 0.77
CA ALA A 211 13.26 2.22 0.70
C ALA A 211 14.17 3.25 0.02
N ARG A 212 15.48 3.23 0.34
CA ARG A 212 16.48 4.10 -0.29
C ARG A 212 16.63 3.88 -1.79
N GLU A 213 16.57 2.60 -2.24
CA GLU A 213 16.80 2.24 -3.63
C GLU A 213 15.58 2.43 -4.54
N VAL A 214 14.36 2.28 -3.98
CA VAL A 214 13.14 2.20 -4.80
C VAL A 214 12.32 3.48 -4.80
N SER A 215 12.47 4.32 -3.76
CA SER A 215 11.58 5.46 -3.58
C SER A 215 12.06 6.70 -4.30
N ASP A 216 11.13 7.43 -4.89
CA ASP A 216 11.36 8.82 -5.32
C ASP A 216 11.32 9.77 -4.11
N ARG A 217 10.58 9.38 -3.05
CA ARG A 217 10.41 10.16 -1.83
C ARG A 217 10.18 9.26 -0.62
N ILE A 218 10.74 9.68 0.53
CA ILE A 218 10.58 9.00 1.81
C ILE A 218 9.93 9.96 2.80
N ILE A 219 8.93 9.44 3.52
CA ILE A 219 8.23 10.13 4.61
C ILE A 219 8.60 9.42 5.92
N PHE A 220 9.17 10.17 6.88
CA PHE A 220 9.41 9.66 8.23
C PHE A 220 8.26 10.11 9.14
N MET A 221 7.56 9.13 9.71
CA MET A 221 6.46 9.34 10.65
C MET A 221 6.87 8.96 12.07
N GLU A 222 6.52 9.81 13.03
CA GLU A 222 6.66 9.53 14.45
C GLU A 222 5.52 10.20 15.23
N GLN A 223 4.97 9.49 16.24
CA GLN A 223 3.92 10.01 17.14
C GLN A 223 2.72 10.63 16.41
N GLY A 224 2.30 10.04 15.29
CA GLY A 224 1.12 10.47 14.55
C GLY A 224 1.30 11.70 13.67
N VAL A 225 2.54 12.14 13.42
CA VAL A 225 2.85 13.28 12.54
C VAL A 225 3.98 12.94 11.55
N ILE A 226 4.04 13.67 10.44
CA ILE A 226 5.17 13.63 9.51
C ILE A 226 6.29 14.50 10.07
N GLN A 227 7.42 13.91 10.45
CA GLN A 227 8.57 14.59 10.99
C GLN A 227 9.59 15.00 9.90
N ALA A 228 9.65 14.23 8.81
CA ALA A 228 10.49 14.54 7.67
C ALA A 228 9.86 13.99 6.38
N ASN A 229 10.12 14.68 5.26
CA ASN A 229 9.61 14.34 3.94
C ASN A 229 10.58 14.89 2.90
N GLY A 230 11.21 14.03 2.12
CA GLY A 230 12.22 14.42 1.14
C GLY A 230 12.67 13.26 0.27
N SER A 231 13.64 13.51 -0.60
CA SER A 231 14.30 12.45 -1.38
C SER A 231 15.02 11.45 -0.44
N PRO A 232 15.31 10.23 -0.92
CA PRO A 232 16.11 9.28 -0.14
C PRO A 232 17.41 9.90 0.37
N GLU A 233 18.13 10.66 -0.47
CA GLU A 233 19.40 11.31 -0.11
C GLU A 233 19.20 12.31 1.02
N GLU A 234 18.15 13.16 0.97
CA GLU A 234 17.85 14.14 2.01
C GLU A 234 17.48 13.48 3.34
N ILE A 235 16.70 12.39 3.30
CA ILE A 235 16.30 11.68 4.52
C ILE A 235 17.49 10.95 5.16
N PHE A 236 18.31 10.26 4.36
CA PHE A 236 19.48 9.53 4.88
C PHE A 236 20.64 10.45 5.32
N ALA A 237 20.72 11.67 4.79
CA ALA A 237 21.65 12.71 5.21
C ALA A 237 21.04 13.72 6.20
N SER A 238 19.83 13.47 6.72
CA SER A 238 19.09 14.42 7.55
C SER A 238 19.82 14.80 8.82
N ASP A 239 19.82 16.08 9.15
CA ASP A 239 20.30 16.60 10.44
C ASP A 239 19.32 16.41 11.61
N ASN A 240 18.08 15.97 11.31
CA ASN A 240 17.10 15.65 12.34
C ASN A 240 17.60 14.48 13.20
N ALA A 241 17.81 14.73 14.48
CA ALA A 241 18.35 13.76 15.43
C ALA A 241 17.51 12.47 15.51
N ARG A 242 16.17 12.59 15.41
CA ARG A 242 15.26 11.46 15.48
C ARG A 242 15.33 10.58 14.21
N VAL A 243 15.42 11.21 13.05
CA VAL A 243 15.60 10.50 11.77
C VAL A 243 16.91 9.73 11.78
N ARG A 244 18.03 10.37 12.20
CA ARG A 244 19.34 9.72 12.31
C ARG A 244 19.35 8.56 13.29
N GLU A 245 18.76 8.74 14.47
CA GLU A 245 18.66 7.67 15.49
C GLU A 245 17.87 6.46 14.95
N PHE A 246 16.76 6.72 14.23
CA PHE A 246 15.94 5.65 13.68
C PHE A 246 16.68 4.88 12.57
N ILE A 247 17.25 5.59 11.61
CA ILE A 247 17.98 4.97 10.49
C ILE A 247 19.23 4.24 11.00
N GLY A 248 19.98 4.84 11.94
CA GLY A 248 21.20 4.24 12.50
C GLY A 248 20.94 2.93 13.24
N LYS A 249 19.80 2.76 13.91
CA LYS A 249 19.41 1.52 14.59
C LYS A 249 19.06 0.36 13.64
N LEU A 250 18.72 0.66 12.39
CA LEU A 250 18.32 -0.32 11.39
C LEU A 250 19.41 -0.59 10.34
N ALA A 251 20.52 0.17 10.40
CA ALA A 251 21.68 -0.01 9.52
C ALA A 251 22.77 -0.93 10.12
N THR A 252 22.58 -1.36 11.38
CA THR A 252 23.43 -2.31 12.10
C THR A 252 22.77 -3.69 12.13
#